data_878f526086d23b6471be44476890dff5
#
_entry.id   878f526086d23b6471be44476890dff5
#
_cell.length_a   1.000
_cell.length_b   1.000
_cell.length_c   1.000
_cell.angle_alpha   90.00
_cell.angle_beta   90.00
_cell.angle_gamma   90.00
#
_symmetry.space_group_name_H-M   'P 1'
#
loop_
_entity.id
_entity.type
_entity.pdbx_description
1 polymer ?
#
loop_
_entity_poly.entity_id
_entity_poly.type
_entity_poly.pdbx_seq_one_letter_code
_entity_poly.pdbx_strand_id
1 'polypeptide(L)'
;MGYNGTEKAFEEKKMRRFMTGLLGIIGLIVVAFGLFILWLHVTEYDPAPREELLVKSIVPEQVEMEKDITILSFNIGYGALSKDMDFVMDGGKMSYPESSQIVYQNMEGVKEALTSIQPDIFMIQEIDRDSKRSYHMDQVAYLEEALELPGVYAANFRCRYVPFPIPRMLGKIESGLAVFHGYTVENADRVALPVPFQWPVRLAQLKRCLLVEYIPIEGTDKKLVLMNLHLEAYDDGGGRAAQTADLAQLMEDEYNKGNYVIAGGDWNQTFPGSDLTRYPLVDMETFRAGEVDETLWDQWEFHYDESVPTSRLLNQPYQPEHPKTQYYVIDGFATSPNVQVEEILTIDQEFQFSDHNPVWIRIRLLNDEKV
;
A
#
# COMPACT_ATOMS: atom_id res chain seq x y z
N MET A 1 29.44 -40.27 -59.12
CA MET A 1 28.33 -40.25 -58.15
C MET A 1 28.84 -40.34 -56.70
N GLY A 2 29.82 -39.50 -56.28
CA GLY A 2 30.42 -39.60 -54.96
C GLY A 2 30.42 -38.27 -54.12
N TYR A 3 30.04 -37.14 -54.73
CA TYR A 3 30.17 -35.81 -54.10
C TYR A 3 29.03 -35.45 -53.12
N ASN A 4 27.81 -35.98 -53.26
CA ASN A 4 26.65 -35.63 -52.44
C ASN A 4 26.65 -36.22 -51.03
N GLY A 5 27.40 -37.30 -50.76
CA GLY A 5 27.40 -37.96 -49.44
C GLY A 5 28.25 -37.28 -48.36
N THR A 6 29.39 -36.72 -48.80
CA THR A 6 30.32 -36.06 -47.87
C THR A 6 29.83 -34.67 -47.43
N GLU A 7 29.17 -33.96 -48.32
CA GLU A 7 28.57 -32.64 -48.04
C GLU A 7 27.39 -32.77 -47.07
N LYS A 8 26.53 -33.77 -47.27
CA LYS A 8 25.42 -34.06 -46.38
C LYS A 8 25.89 -34.45 -44.97
N ALA A 9 26.89 -35.32 -44.85
CA ALA A 9 27.49 -35.72 -43.59
C ALA A 9 28.17 -34.54 -42.85
N PHE A 10 28.76 -33.58 -43.59
CA PHE A 10 29.36 -32.38 -43.04
C PHE A 10 28.27 -31.43 -42.48
N GLU A 11 27.20 -31.19 -43.21
CA GLU A 11 26.06 -30.39 -42.77
C GLU A 11 25.34 -31.03 -41.56
N GLU A 12 25.16 -32.34 -41.55
CA GLU A 12 24.61 -33.05 -40.39
C GLU A 12 25.47 -32.88 -39.12
N LYS A 13 26.79 -32.98 -39.27
CA LYS A 13 27.76 -32.79 -38.17
C LYS A 13 27.76 -31.33 -37.67
N LYS A 14 27.65 -30.36 -38.56
CA LYS A 14 27.55 -28.95 -38.22
C LYS A 14 26.24 -28.64 -37.49
N MET A 15 25.12 -29.16 -37.99
CA MET A 15 23.82 -29.04 -37.35
C MET A 15 23.83 -29.68 -35.96
N ARG A 16 24.38 -30.89 -35.79
CA ARG A 16 24.48 -31.55 -34.48
C ARG A 16 25.32 -30.74 -33.47
N ARG A 17 26.44 -30.14 -33.91
CA ARG A 17 27.26 -29.25 -33.05
C ARG A 17 26.50 -28.00 -32.65
N PHE A 18 25.76 -27.39 -33.58
CA PHE A 18 24.92 -26.23 -33.32
C PHE A 18 23.84 -26.58 -32.31
N MET A 19 23.09 -27.69 -32.49
CA MET A 19 22.08 -28.18 -31.57
C MET A 19 22.64 -28.49 -30.18
N THR A 20 23.83 -29.10 -30.10
CA THR A 20 24.48 -29.36 -28.80
C THR A 20 24.87 -28.06 -28.10
N GLY A 21 25.39 -27.07 -28.83
CA GLY A 21 25.70 -25.75 -28.32
C GLY A 21 24.46 -25.02 -27.81
N LEU A 22 23.37 -25.04 -28.60
CA LEU A 22 22.08 -24.46 -28.21
C LEU A 22 21.49 -25.11 -26.94
N LEU A 23 21.51 -26.46 -26.86
CA LEU A 23 21.06 -27.17 -25.65
C LEU A 23 21.93 -26.84 -24.43
N GLY A 24 23.25 -26.64 -24.63
CA GLY A 24 24.16 -26.19 -23.57
C GLY A 24 23.80 -24.78 -23.05
N ILE A 25 23.50 -23.86 -23.95
CA ILE A 25 23.06 -22.49 -23.58
C ILE A 25 21.72 -22.53 -22.84
N ILE A 26 20.75 -23.28 -23.34
CA ILE A 26 19.45 -23.45 -22.68
C ILE A 26 19.65 -24.04 -21.27
N GLY A 27 20.52 -25.08 -21.15
CA GLY A 27 20.84 -25.67 -19.85
C GLY A 27 21.44 -24.66 -18.87
N LEU A 28 22.36 -23.80 -19.33
CA LEU A 28 22.92 -22.73 -18.51
C LEU A 28 21.86 -21.69 -18.06
N ILE A 29 20.95 -21.32 -18.94
CA ILE A 29 19.86 -20.38 -18.63
C ILE A 29 18.95 -20.99 -17.55
N VAL A 30 18.57 -22.27 -17.70
CA VAL A 30 17.72 -22.98 -16.74
C VAL A 30 18.42 -23.05 -15.36
N VAL A 31 19.69 -23.37 -15.33
CA VAL A 31 20.48 -23.40 -14.08
C VAL A 31 20.55 -22.01 -13.45
N ALA A 32 20.87 -20.98 -14.24
CA ALA A 32 20.93 -19.59 -13.75
C ALA A 32 19.57 -19.12 -13.20
N PHE A 33 18.49 -19.43 -13.90
CA PHE A 33 17.13 -19.14 -13.44
C PHE A 33 16.79 -19.89 -12.14
N GLY A 34 17.12 -21.18 -12.07
CA GLY A 34 16.94 -21.97 -10.85
C GLY A 34 17.71 -21.41 -9.65
N LEU A 35 18.96 -20.99 -9.84
CA LEU A 35 19.77 -20.33 -8.81
C LEU A 35 19.19 -18.98 -8.40
N PHE A 36 18.64 -18.22 -9.35
CA PHE A 36 17.97 -16.96 -9.08
C PHE A 36 16.71 -17.15 -8.21
N ILE A 37 15.86 -18.12 -8.56
CA ILE A 37 14.67 -18.45 -7.74
C ILE A 37 15.06 -18.95 -6.35
N LEU A 38 16.11 -19.80 -6.26
CA LEU A 38 16.64 -20.24 -4.98
C LEU A 38 17.14 -19.08 -4.12
N TRP A 39 17.84 -18.11 -4.74
CA TRP A 39 18.31 -16.92 -4.04
C TRP A 39 17.14 -16.06 -3.53
N LEU A 40 16.10 -15.83 -4.35
CA LEU A 40 14.89 -15.14 -3.92
C LEU A 40 14.21 -15.89 -2.74
N HIS A 41 14.13 -17.21 -2.81
CA HIS A 41 13.53 -18.04 -1.76
C HIS A 41 14.29 -17.95 -0.45
N VAL A 42 15.63 -18.06 -0.47
CA VAL A 42 16.46 -17.96 0.74
C VAL A 42 16.45 -16.56 1.34
N THR A 43 16.18 -15.54 0.52
CA THR A 43 16.12 -14.13 0.95
C THR A 43 14.70 -13.59 1.05
N GLU A 44 13.68 -14.44 0.96
CA GLU A 44 12.28 -14.07 1.09
C GLU A 44 12.05 -13.33 2.42
N TYR A 45 11.35 -12.22 2.37
CA TYR A 45 10.82 -11.57 3.56
C TYR A 45 9.59 -12.37 4.04
N ASP A 46 9.74 -13.02 5.17
CA ASP A 46 8.71 -13.87 5.79
C ASP A 46 8.51 -13.43 7.24
N PRO A 47 7.80 -12.31 7.47
CA PRO A 47 7.61 -11.76 8.80
C PRO A 47 6.71 -12.64 9.66
N ALA A 48 6.91 -12.57 10.99
CA ALA A 48 6.02 -13.24 11.94
C ALA A 48 4.57 -12.73 11.81
N PRO A 49 3.56 -13.53 12.22
CA PRO A 49 2.16 -13.10 12.19
C PRO A 49 1.92 -11.79 12.95
N ARG A 50 2.68 -11.55 14.02
CA ARG A 50 2.68 -10.30 14.79
C ARG A 50 4.12 -9.95 15.20
N GLU A 51 4.51 -8.71 14.96
CA GLU A 51 5.85 -8.20 15.31
C GLU A 51 5.68 -6.85 16.01
N GLU A 52 6.32 -6.72 17.18
CA GLU A 52 6.40 -5.43 17.88
C GLU A 52 7.27 -4.45 17.08
N LEU A 53 6.78 -3.22 16.95
CA LEU A 53 7.45 -2.17 16.20
C LEU A 53 8.21 -1.22 17.12
N LEU A 54 9.24 -0.58 16.57
CA LEU A 54 9.99 0.43 17.28
C LEU A 54 9.14 1.71 17.43
N VAL A 55 8.82 2.07 18.65
CA VAL A 55 8.16 3.32 19.00
C VAL A 55 9.20 4.34 19.49
N LYS A 56 9.17 5.53 18.89
CA LYS A 56 9.99 6.68 19.32
C LYS A 56 9.06 7.67 20.01
N SER A 57 9.02 7.71 21.33
CA SER A 57 8.26 8.74 22.06
C SER A 57 9.10 10.01 22.23
N ILE A 58 8.53 11.17 21.87
CA ILE A 58 9.19 12.48 22.05
C ILE A 58 8.61 13.24 23.26
N VAL A 59 7.29 13.25 23.42
CA VAL A 59 6.60 13.98 24.49
C VAL A 59 5.48 13.09 25.02
N PRO A 60 5.27 13.00 26.36
CA PRO A 60 4.17 12.21 26.93
C PRO A 60 2.85 12.99 26.79
N GLU A 61 2.26 13.00 25.62
CA GLU A 61 0.92 13.51 25.38
C GLU A 61 -0.05 12.35 25.26
N GLN A 62 -1.16 12.38 25.98
CA GLN A 62 -2.21 11.37 25.92
C GLN A 62 -3.42 11.93 25.18
N VAL A 63 -4.19 11.05 24.57
CA VAL A 63 -5.47 11.41 23.99
C VAL A 63 -6.46 11.76 25.12
N GLU A 64 -7.23 12.82 24.95
CA GLU A 64 -8.24 13.25 25.88
C GLU A 64 -9.65 12.90 25.36
N MET A 65 -10.50 12.43 26.27
CA MET A 65 -11.91 12.15 25.95
C MET A 65 -12.67 13.44 25.58
N GLU A 66 -13.67 13.30 24.71
CA GLU A 66 -14.56 14.40 24.28
C GLU A 66 -13.83 15.57 23.59
N LYS A 67 -12.54 15.46 23.28
CA LYS A 67 -11.83 16.40 22.43
C LYS A 67 -11.81 15.94 20.98
N ASP A 68 -11.83 16.92 20.09
CA ASP A 68 -11.66 16.65 18.66
C ASP A 68 -10.26 16.15 18.40
N ILE A 69 -10.15 15.09 17.60
CA ILE A 69 -8.93 14.54 17.07
C ILE A 69 -9.07 14.50 15.55
N THR A 70 -8.06 14.99 14.85
CA THR A 70 -8.04 15.01 13.39
C THR A 70 -7.04 13.98 12.86
N ILE A 71 -7.47 13.18 11.87
CA ILE A 71 -6.66 12.12 11.28
C ILE A 71 -6.64 12.31 9.77
N LEU A 72 -5.48 12.18 9.16
CA LEU A 72 -5.31 12.17 7.71
C LEU A 72 -4.81 10.82 7.26
N SER A 73 -5.48 10.20 6.29
CA SER A 73 -4.98 9.05 5.53
C SER A 73 -4.52 9.48 4.15
N PHE A 74 -3.31 9.07 3.74
CA PHE A 74 -2.78 9.39 2.42
C PHE A 74 -1.86 8.29 1.88
N ASN A 75 -2.27 7.64 0.80
CA ASN A 75 -1.39 6.82 -0.02
C ASN A 75 -0.53 7.76 -0.88
N ILE A 76 0.78 7.84 -0.61
CA ILE A 76 1.70 8.78 -1.26
C ILE A 76 2.37 8.23 -2.53
N GLY A 77 1.97 7.03 -2.99
CA GLY A 77 2.52 6.41 -4.21
C GLY A 77 4.05 6.38 -4.21
N TYR A 78 4.69 6.14 -3.06
CA TYR A 78 6.16 6.19 -2.87
C TYR A 78 6.85 7.41 -3.53
N GLY A 79 6.14 8.53 -3.63
CA GLY A 79 6.63 9.76 -4.28
C GLY A 79 6.89 9.61 -5.79
N ALA A 80 6.32 8.60 -6.43
CA ALA A 80 6.63 8.28 -7.82
C ALA A 80 5.41 8.19 -8.75
N LEU A 81 4.17 8.24 -8.21
CA LEU A 81 2.93 8.06 -8.97
C LEU A 81 2.17 9.38 -9.15
N SER A 82 2.90 10.46 -9.44
CA SER A 82 2.32 11.78 -9.68
C SER A 82 1.47 11.84 -10.95
N LYS A 83 0.84 12.99 -11.20
CA LYS A 83 -0.03 13.20 -12.37
C LYS A 83 0.60 12.86 -13.72
N ASP A 84 1.92 13.02 -13.86
CA ASP A 84 2.63 12.78 -15.11
C ASP A 84 3.02 11.30 -15.31
N MET A 85 2.71 10.44 -14.34
CA MET A 85 3.02 9.02 -14.37
C MET A 85 1.83 8.18 -14.82
N ASP A 86 2.15 7.09 -15.52
CA ASP A 86 1.33 5.90 -15.67
C ASP A 86 2.04 4.71 -14.98
N PHE A 87 1.37 3.57 -14.86
CA PHE A 87 1.96 2.39 -14.25
C PHE A 87 1.64 1.12 -15.04
N VAL A 88 2.66 0.30 -15.23
CA VAL A 88 2.56 -0.90 -16.07
C VAL A 88 1.54 -1.93 -15.58
N MET A 89 1.28 -2.01 -14.27
CA MET A 89 0.29 -2.93 -13.71
C MET A 89 -1.14 -2.49 -14.01
N ASP A 90 -1.35 -1.20 -14.26
CA ASP A 90 -2.65 -0.59 -14.58
C ASP A 90 -2.85 -0.39 -16.09
N GLY A 91 -2.03 -1.04 -16.91
CA GLY A 91 -2.09 -0.92 -18.37
C GLY A 91 -1.27 0.23 -18.95
N GLY A 92 -0.54 0.98 -18.12
CA GLY A 92 0.45 1.99 -18.53
C GLY A 92 1.75 1.38 -19.05
N LYS A 93 2.81 2.18 -19.11
CA LYS A 93 4.12 1.79 -19.68
C LYS A 93 5.27 2.00 -18.71
N MET A 94 5.12 2.89 -17.74
CA MET A 94 6.16 3.25 -16.80
C MET A 94 6.20 2.27 -15.63
N SER A 95 7.35 2.14 -14.99
CA SER A 95 7.53 1.36 -13.76
C SER A 95 7.98 2.23 -12.58
N TYR A 96 8.65 3.33 -12.85
CA TYR A 96 9.08 4.35 -11.89
C TYR A 96 9.56 5.59 -12.65
N PRO A 97 9.69 6.78 -12.02
CA PRO A 97 10.12 8.02 -12.66
C PRO A 97 11.48 7.94 -13.35
N GLU A 98 11.74 8.85 -14.28
CA GLU A 98 13.00 8.87 -15.07
C GLU A 98 14.19 9.38 -14.23
N SER A 99 13.95 10.12 -13.15
CA SER A 99 15.03 10.68 -12.32
C SER A 99 14.61 10.78 -10.84
N SER A 100 15.60 10.77 -9.95
CA SER A 100 15.42 11.03 -8.53
C SER A 100 14.84 12.42 -8.25
N GLN A 101 15.11 13.40 -9.12
CA GLN A 101 14.59 14.76 -8.97
C GLN A 101 13.05 14.79 -9.00
N ILE A 102 12.41 13.96 -9.82
CA ILE A 102 10.95 13.84 -9.87
C ILE A 102 10.42 13.33 -8.52
N VAL A 103 11.05 12.28 -7.96
CA VAL A 103 10.67 11.76 -6.65
C VAL A 103 10.82 12.82 -5.55
N TYR A 104 11.93 13.56 -5.54
CA TYR A 104 12.14 14.65 -4.59
C TYR A 104 11.09 15.76 -4.74
N GLN A 105 10.75 16.16 -5.97
CA GLN A 105 9.71 17.17 -6.21
C GLN A 105 8.34 16.71 -5.74
N ASN A 106 7.98 15.44 -5.98
CA ASN A 106 6.74 14.87 -5.51
C ASN A 106 6.71 14.81 -3.97
N MET A 107 7.80 14.39 -3.33
CA MET A 107 7.87 14.36 -1.87
C MET A 107 7.84 15.77 -1.22
N GLU A 108 8.40 16.78 -1.89
CA GLU A 108 8.21 18.19 -1.46
C GLU A 108 6.72 18.58 -1.53
N GLY A 109 6.01 18.23 -2.61
CA GLY A 109 4.59 18.50 -2.72
C GLY A 109 3.75 17.72 -1.70
N VAL A 110 4.08 16.45 -1.44
CA VAL A 110 3.46 15.67 -0.35
C VAL A 110 3.69 16.37 1.00
N LYS A 111 4.91 16.78 1.31
CA LYS A 111 5.24 17.53 2.53
C LYS A 111 4.41 18.81 2.64
N GLU A 112 4.34 19.61 1.56
CA GLU A 112 3.55 20.84 1.54
C GLU A 112 2.06 20.56 1.80
N ALA A 113 1.48 19.50 1.21
CA ALA A 113 0.13 19.08 1.48
C ALA A 113 -0.07 18.71 2.96
N LEU A 114 0.78 17.82 3.51
CA LEU A 114 0.68 17.39 4.91
C LEU A 114 0.83 18.56 5.89
N THR A 115 1.82 19.43 5.69
CA THR A 115 2.06 20.59 6.57
C THR A 115 0.99 21.69 6.46
N SER A 116 0.27 21.78 5.34
CA SER A 116 -0.84 22.74 5.18
C SER A 116 -2.12 22.28 5.86
N ILE A 117 -2.36 20.96 5.92
CA ILE A 117 -3.57 20.35 6.52
C ILE A 117 -3.45 20.29 8.05
N GLN A 118 -2.25 19.96 8.56
CA GLN A 118 -1.90 19.90 9.99
C GLN A 118 -2.89 19.08 10.84
N PRO A 119 -3.19 17.82 10.50
CA PRO A 119 -3.95 16.96 11.38
C PRO A 119 -3.12 16.55 12.61
N ASP A 120 -3.78 16.03 13.65
CA ASP A 120 -3.11 15.49 14.84
C ASP A 120 -2.36 14.19 14.53
N ILE A 121 -2.89 13.38 13.58
CA ILE A 121 -2.37 12.06 13.21
C ILE A 121 -2.30 11.93 11.69
N PHE A 122 -1.16 11.44 11.19
CA PHE A 122 -0.94 11.12 9.78
C PHE A 122 -0.82 9.61 9.60
N MET A 123 -1.69 8.98 8.81
CA MET A 123 -1.66 7.58 8.40
C MET A 123 -1.22 7.50 6.95
N ILE A 124 0.02 7.09 6.69
CA ILE A 124 0.64 7.12 5.36
C ILE A 124 0.79 5.69 4.82
N GLN A 125 0.41 5.49 3.55
CA GLN A 125 0.57 4.24 2.82
C GLN A 125 1.56 4.45 1.67
N GLU A 126 2.11 3.34 1.15
CA GLU A 126 3.12 3.34 0.08
C GLU A 126 4.30 4.26 0.36
N ILE A 127 4.89 4.15 1.53
CA ILE A 127 6.07 4.93 1.94
C ILE A 127 7.32 4.06 1.85
N ASP A 128 8.28 4.46 1.01
CA ASP A 128 9.53 3.73 0.80
C ASP A 128 10.61 4.15 1.80
N ARG A 129 11.46 3.16 2.20
CA ARG A 129 12.69 3.44 2.95
C ARG A 129 13.95 3.26 2.11
N ASP A 130 13.99 2.18 1.32
CA ASP A 130 15.16 1.84 0.51
C ASP A 130 14.73 1.04 -0.74
N SER A 131 14.11 1.74 -1.69
CA SER A 131 13.62 1.15 -2.93
C SER A 131 14.27 1.76 -4.15
N LYS A 132 14.60 0.92 -5.14
CA LYS A 132 15.13 1.40 -6.42
C LYS A 132 14.15 2.34 -7.13
N ARG A 133 12.83 2.06 -7.05
CA ARG A 133 11.77 2.84 -7.71
C ARG A 133 11.67 4.29 -7.21
N SER A 134 12.08 4.52 -5.97
CA SER A 134 12.15 5.84 -5.33
C SER A 134 13.60 6.32 -5.15
N TYR A 135 14.54 5.77 -5.93
CA TYR A 135 15.96 6.13 -5.91
C TYR A 135 16.61 6.04 -4.53
N HIS A 136 16.19 5.07 -3.71
CA HIS A 136 16.71 4.82 -2.38
C HIS A 136 16.50 5.97 -1.38
N MET A 137 15.50 6.85 -1.61
CA MET A 137 15.12 7.87 -0.66
C MET A 137 14.45 7.22 0.57
N ASP A 138 14.92 7.50 1.78
CA ASP A 138 14.23 7.15 3.02
C ASP A 138 13.13 8.20 3.27
N GLN A 139 11.93 7.91 2.78
CA GLN A 139 10.79 8.82 2.86
C GLN A 139 10.22 8.90 4.29
N VAL A 140 10.43 7.84 5.11
CA VAL A 140 10.05 7.88 6.53
C VAL A 140 10.90 8.90 7.27
N ALA A 141 12.23 8.83 7.12
CA ALA A 141 13.13 9.81 7.74
C ALA A 141 12.89 11.24 7.20
N TYR A 142 12.58 11.37 5.91
CA TYR A 142 12.25 12.65 5.29
C TYR A 142 10.99 13.28 5.91
N LEU A 143 9.91 12.49 6.12
CA LEU A 143 8.68 12.99 6.73
C LEU A 143 8.81 13.19 8.25
N GLU A 144 9.58 12.36 8.97
CA GLU A 144 9.91 12.61 10.39
C GLU A 144 10.54 14.01 10.58
N GLU A 145 11.51 14.35 9.71
CA GLU A 145 12.16 15.67 9.74
C GLU A 145 11.20 16.79 9.33
N ALA A 146 10.41 16.58 8.27
CA ALA A 146 9.53 17.61 7.72
C ALA A 146 8.34 17.95 8.63
N LEU A 147 7.79 16.95 9.33
CA LEU A 147 6.66 17.10 10.24
C LEU A 147 7.09 17.40 11.68
N GLU A 148 8.38 17.24 11.99
CA GLU A 148 8.93 17.30 13.36
C GLU A 148 8.22 16.32 14.33
N LEU A 149 7.75 15.19 13.80
CA LEU A 149 7.02 14.14 14.52
C LEU A 149 7.72 12.80 14.41
N PRO A 150 7.69 11.95 15.47
CA PRO A 150 8.18 10.58 15.37
C PRO A 150 7.29 9.76 14.48
N GLY A 151 7.88 8.84 13.72
CA GLY A 151 7.16 7.89 12.90
C GLY A 151 7.28 6.46 13.41
N VAL A 152 6.16 5.72 13.40
CA VAL A 152 6.16 4.25 13.51
C VAL A 152 5.99 3.68 12.11
N TYR A 153 6.80 2.69 11.76
CA TYR A 153 6.84 2.12 10.41
C TYR A 153 6.68 0.60 10.42
N ALA A 154 5.79 0.08 9.56
CA ALA A 154 5.59 -1.35 9.32
C ALA A 154 5.88 -1.69 7.85
N ALA A 155 6.88 -2.53 7.60
CA ALA A 155 7.18 -2.99 6.24
C ALA A 155 6.08 -3.94 5.75
N ASN A 156 5.51 -3.65 4.57
CA ASN A 156 4.56 -4.53 3.88
C ASN A 156 5.08 -5.04 2.54
N PHE A 157 6.18 -4.46 2.01
CA PHE A 157 6.87 -4.93 0.83
C PHE A 157 8.37 -4.83 1.01
N ARG A 158 9.02 -5.96 1.26
CA ARG A 158 10.47 -6.07 1.31
C ARG A 158 10.93 -7.18 0.38
N CYS A 159 11.64 -6.84 -0.69
CA CYS A 159 12.16 -7.78 -1.66
C CYS A 159 13.54 -7.35 -2.14
N ARG A 160 14.49 -8.30 -2.19
CA ARG A 160 15.85 -8.05 -2.67
C ARG A 160 15.90 -7.69 -4.14
N TYR A 161 14.99 -8.24 -4.94
CA TYR A 161 14.93 -7.95 -6.36
C TYR A 161 13.60 -8.40 -6.98
N VAL A 162 12.79 -7.46 -7.42
CA VAL A 162 11.57 -7.68 -8.20
C VAL A 162 11.95 -7.67 -9.69
N PRO A 163 11.88 -8.83 -10.39
CA PRO A 163 12.36 -8.98 -11.77
C PRO A 163 11.36 -8.50 -12.83
N PHE A 164 10.46 -7.63 -12.47
CA PHE A 164 9.38 -7.14 -13.33
C PHE A 164 9.23 -5.61 -13.18
N PRO A 165 8.76 -4.89 -14.23
CA PRO A 165 8.61 -5.31 -15.63
C PRO A 165 9.95 -5.34 -16.38
N ILE A 166 10.01 -6.11 -17.48
CA ILE A 166 11.20 -6.14 -18.33
C ILE A 166 11.02 -5.10 -19.45
N PRO A 167 12.07 -4.30 -19.80
CA PRO A 167 13.44 -4.33 -19.28
C PRO A 167 13.68 -3.46 -18.04
N ARG A 168 12.71 -2.69 -17.58
CA ARG A 168 12.84 -1.68 -16.50
C ARG A 168 12.34 -2.21 -15.16
N MET A 169 13.05 -3.21 -14.63
CA MET A 169 12.69 -3.95 -13.42
C MET A 169 12.71 -3.06 -12.18
N LEU A 170 11.73 -3.25 -11.28
CA LEU A 170 11.61 -2.53 -10.01
C LEU A 170 12.82 -2.75 -9.08
N GLY A 171 13.47 -3.94 -9.16
CA GLY A 171 14.68 -4.22 -8.39
C GLY A 171 14.42 -4.32 -6.89
N LYS A 172 15.31 -3.77 -6.06
CA LYS A 172 15.14 -3.76 -4.60
C LYS A 172 13.95 -2.90 -4.21
N ILE A 173 13.14 -3.40 -3.27
CA ILE A 173 12.04 -2.68 -2.64
C ILE A 173 12.10 -2.87 -1.13
N GLU A 174 11.90 -1.78 -0.41
CA GLU A 174 11.57 -1.72 1.01
C GLU A 174 10.55 -0.60 1.20
N SER A 175 9.29 -0.98 1.37
CA SER A 175 8.11 -0.11 1.42
C SER A 175 7.17 -0.57 2.52
N GLY A 176 6.29 0.34 2.98
CA GLY A 176 5.37 -0.02 4.06
C GLY A 176 4.28 1.01 4.33
N LEU A 177 3.84 0.96 5.56
CA LEU A 177 2.91 1.87 6.20
C LEU A 177 3.67 2.68 7.25
N ALA A 178 3.27 3.94 7.46
CA ALA A 178 3.79 4.75 8.56
C ALA A 178 2.67 5.54 9.24
N VAL A 179 2.81 5.78 10.54
CA VAL A 179 1.95 6.69 11.30
C VAL A 179 2.85 7.71 11.99
N PHE A 180 2.46 9.01 11.92
CA PHE A 180 3.19 10.09 12.56
C PHE A 180 2.25 10.91 13.43
N HIS A 181 2.59 11.13 14.69
CA HIS A 181 1.88 12.00 15.63
C HIS A 181 2.70 12.28 16.90
N GLY A 182 2.22 13.20 17.73
CA GLY A 182 2.86 13.58 19.00
C GLY A 182 2.41 12.78 20.22
N TYR A 183 1.38 11.94 20.12
CA TYR A 183 0.85 11.19 21.26
C TYR A 183 1.81 10.08 21.73
N THR A 184 1.73 9.75 23.03
CA THR A 184 2.39 8.58 23.60
C THR A 184 1.81 7.30 23.02
N VAL A 185 2.64 6.43 22.47
CA VAL A 185 2.26 5.08 22.05
C VAL A 185 2.74 4.09 23.10
N GLU A 186 1.84 3.30 23.67
CA GLU A 186 2.19 2.27 24.64
C GLU A 186 2.81 1.06 23.96
N ASN A 187 2.25 0.65 22.82
CA ASN A 187 2.72 -0.43 21.97
C ASN A 187 2.32 -0.18 20.52
N ALA A 188 3.12 -0.66 19.60
CA ALA A 188 2.81 -0.70 18.19
C ALA A 188 3.20 -2.05 17.58
N ASP A 189 2.32 -2.60 16.75
CA ASP A 189 2.50 -3.90 16.14
C ASP A 189 2.34 -3.84 14.61
N ARG A 190 3.16 -4.65 13.94
CA ARG A 190 2.88 -5.12 12.60
C ARG A 190 2.07 -6.40 12.69
N VAL A 191 0.83 -6.39 12.21
CA VAL A 191 -0.03 -7.58 12.15
C VAL A 191 -0.11 -8.05 10.70
N ALA A 192 0.39 -9.26 10.41
CA ALA A 192 0.42 -9.80 9.05
C ALA A 192 -1.00 -10.11 8.55
N LEU A 193 -1.26 -9.78 7.28
CA LEU A 193 -2.47 -10.13 6.56
C LEU A 193 -2.23 -11.31 5.62
N PRO A 194 -3.27 -12.06 5.22
CA PRO A 194 -3.16 -13.16 4.26
C PRO A 194 -2.47 -12.74 2.96
N VAL A 195 -1.57 -13.60 2.47
CA VAL A 195 -0.86 -13.41 1.19
C VAL A 195 -1.51 -14.29 0.13
N PRO A 196 -2.19 -13.72 -0.89
CA PRO A 196 -2.95 -14.51 -1.86
C PRO A 196 -2.09 -15.23 -2.89
N PHE A 197 -0.83 -14.85 -3.02
CA PHE A 197 0.06 -15.34 -4.08
C PHE A 197 0.75 -16.66 -3.72
N GLN A 198 0.81 -17.57 -4.69
CA GLN A 198 1.48 -18.86 -4.54
C GLN A 198 2.96 -18.76 -4.93
N TRP A 199 3.78 -19.72 -4.43
CA TRP A 199 5.15 -19.89 -4.86
C TRP A 199 5.20 -20.23 -6.37
N PRO A 200 6.13 -19.69 -7.20
CA PRO A 200 7.23 -18.78 -6.81
C PRO A 200 6.86 -17.29 -6.86
N VAL A 201 5.66 -16.89 -7.31
CA VAL A 201 5.24 -15.50 -7.49
C VAL A 201 5.30 -14.73 -6.17
N ARG A 202 4.88 -15.35 -5.06
CA ARG A 202 4.88 -14.74 -3.72
C ARG A 202 6.25 -14.24 -3.24
N LEU A 203 7.37 -14.77 -3.82
CA LEU A 203 8.74 -14.40 -3.46
C LEU A 203 9.06 -12.92 -3.77
N ALA A 204 8.35 -12.34 -4.74
CA ALA A 204 8.54 -10.97 -5.18
C ALA A 204 7.25 -10.13 -5.05
N GLN A 205 6.37 -10.53 -4.12
CA GLN A 205 5.08 -9.87 -3.85
C GLN A 205 5.04 -9.28 -2.43
N LEU A 206 4.07 -8.41 -2.22
CA LEU A 206 3.80 -7.78 -0.95
C LEU A 206 3.46 -8.83 0.13
N LYS A 207 3.83 -8.51 1.36
CA LYS A 207 3.40 -9.18 2.58
C LYS A 207 2.58 -8.16 3.37
N ARG A 208 1.35 -7.89 2.88
CA ARG A 208 0.44 -6.90 3.44
C ARG A 208 0.32 -7.07 4.95
N CYS A 209 0.13 -5.97 5.65
CA CYS A 209 -0.04 -5.94 7.10
C CYS A 209 -0.91 -4.76 7.51
N LEU A 210 -1.36 -4.80 8.76
CA LEU A 210 -1.84 -3.64 9.48
C LEU A 210 -0.68 -3.08 10.31
N LEU A 211 -0.56 -1.75 10.38
CA LEU A 211 0.20 -1.07 11.41
C LEU A 211 -0.79 -0.69 12.50
N VAL A 212 -0.65 -1.28 13.67
CA VAL A 212 -1.58 -1.11 14.79
C VAL A 212 -0.87 -0.39 15.92
N GLU A 213 -1.40 0.74 16.36
CA GLU A 213 -0.90 1.51 17.49
C GLU A 213 -1.90 1.55 18.64
N TYR A 214 -1.40 1.45 19.86
CA TYR A 214 -2.18 1.50 21.10
C TYR A 214 -1.82 2.79 21.84
N ILE A 215 -2.69 3.78 21.77
CA ILE A 215 -2.51 5.12 22.33
C ILE A 215 -3.31 5.23 23.62
N PRO A 216 -2.68 5.47 24.80
CA PRO A 216 -3.38 5.66 26.06
C PRO A 216 -4.33 6.86 26.03
N ILE A 217 -5.49 6.70 26.68
CA ILE A 217 -6.47 7.78 26.85
C ILE A 217 -6.40 8.27 28.31
N GLU A 218 -6.35 9.59 28.51
CA GLU A 218 -6.23 10.20 29.83
C GLU A 218 -7.40 9.80 30.75
N GLY A 219 -7.06 9.39 31.98
CA GLY A 219 -8.05 9.08 33.02
C GLY A 219 -8.75 7.75 32.90
N THR A 220 -8.36 6.87 31.96
CA THR A 220 -8.95 5.54 31.76
C THR A 220 -7.87 4.49 31.47
N ASP A 221 -8.23 3.21 31.60
CA ASP A 221 -7.41 2.07 31.14
C ASP A 221 -7.66 1.69 29.68
N LYS A 222 -8.60 2.38 29.02
CA LYS A 222 -8.93 2.19 27.61
C LYS A 222 -7.87 2.85 26.71
N LYS A 223 -7.88 2.45 25.45
CA LYS A 223 -6.93 2.93 24.44
C LYS A 223 -7.66 3.36 23.17
N LEU A 224 -7.12 4.34 22.49
CA LEU A 224 -7.38 4.55 21.09
C LEU A 224 -6.48 3.58 20.31
N VAL A 225 -7.09 2.66 19.56
CA VAL A 225 -6.40 1.69 18.70
C VAL A 225 -6.51 2.17 17.27
N LEU A 226 -5.38 2.61 16.71
CA LEU A 226 -5.27 3.03 15.31
C LEU A 226 -4.77 1.87 14.47
N MET A 227 -5.42 1.60 13.36
CA MET A 227 -5.04 0.56 12.39
C MET A 227 -4.85 1.20 11.01
N ASN A 228 -3.60 1.50 10.64
CA ASN A 228 -3.27 1.94 9.28
C ASN A 228 -3.20 0.72 8.37
N LEU A 229 -3.87 0.78 7.23
CA LEU A 229 -4.01 -0.33 6.29
C LEU A 229 -3.72 0.07 4.85
N HIS A 230 -3.30 -0.90 4.04
CA HIS A 230 -3.30 -0.88 2.59
C HIS A 230 -3.56 -2.31 2.11
N LEU A 231 -4.82 -2.60 1.71
CA LEU A 231 -5.25 -3.94 1.34
C LEU A 231 -4.83 -4.33 -0.07
N GLU A 232 -5.02 -5.61 -0.45
CA GLU A 232 -4.57 -6.13 -1.73
C GLU A 232 -5.33 -5.52 -2.93
N ALA A 233 -4.57 -5.16 -3.98
CA ALA A 233 -5.11 -4.55 -5.18
C ALA A 233 -5.28 -5.55 -6.34
N TYR A 234 -4.30 -6.44 -6.56
CA TYR A 234 -4.12 -7.20 -7.80
C TYR A 234 -4.33 -8.70 -7.65
N ASP A 235 -5.22 -9.13 -6.77
CA ASP A 235 -5.64 -10.53 -6.65
C ASP A 235 -6.95 -10.80 -7.41
N ASP A 236 -7.45 -12.03 -7.30
CA ASP A 236 -8.75 -12.41 -7.85
C ASP A 236 -9.95 -12.02 -6.95
N GLY A 237 -9.69 -11.23 -5.90
CA GLY A 237 -10.65 -10.79 -4.89
C GLY A 237 -10.67 -11.65 -3.62
N GLY A 238 -10.23 -12.91 -3.67
CA GLY A 238 -10.23 -13.80 -2.52
C GLY A 238 -9.24 -13.40 -1.43
N GLY A 239 -8.07 -12.91 -1.81
CA GLY A 239 -7.05 -12.43 -0.86
C GLY A 239 -7.50 -11.16 -0.15
N ARG A 240 -8.07 -10.21 -0.89
CA ARG A 240 -8.61 -8.96 -0.35
C ARG A 240 -9.76 -9.22 0.63
N ALA A 241 -10.70 -10.09 0.26
CA ALA A 241 -11.78 -10.49 1.16
C ALA A 241 -11.27 -11.14 2.45
N ALA A 242 -10.25 -12.02 2.37
CA ALA A 242 -9.62 -12.61 3.55
C ALA A 242 -8.92 -11.56 4.43
N GLN A 243 -8.23 -10.58 3.82
CA GLN A 243 -7.60 -9.48 4.55
C GLN A 243 -8.63 -8.61 5.27
N THR A 244 -9.78 -8.33 4.62
CA THR A 244 -10.88 -7.57 5.21
C THR A 244 -11.51 -8.33 6.39
N ALA A 245 -11.66 -9.65 6.29
CA ALA A 245 -12.18 -10.48 7.38
C ALA A 245 -11.24 -10.52 8.59
N ASP A 246 -9.91 -10.63 8.38
CA ASP A 246 -8.94 -10.58 9.46
C ASP A 246 -8.91 -9.21 10.14
N LEU A 247 -9.05 -8.12 9.36
CA LEU A 247 -9.18 -6.76 9.89
C LEU A 247 -10.44 -6.63 10.76
N ALA A 248 -11.61 -7.05 10.26
CA ALA A 248 -12.88 -6.99 11.01
C ALA A 248 -12.78 -7.74 12.33
N GLN A 249 -12.19 -8.93 12.33
CA GLN A 249 -11.99 -9.72 13.55
C GLN A 249 -11.08 -9.02 14.56
N LEU A 250 -9.96 -8.42 14.09
CA LEU A 250 -9.07 -7.69 14.98
C LEU A 250 -9.73 -6.44 15.57
N MET A 251 -10.49 -5.70 14.77
CA MET A 251 -11.24 -4.54 15.23
C MET A 251 -12.27 -4.94 16.30
N GLU A 252 -13.02 -6.02 16.06
CA GLU A 252 -13.99 -6.56 17.02
C GLU A 252 -13.33 -7.02 18.32
N ASP A 253 -12.18 -7.70 18.24
CA ASP A 253 -11.41 -8.15 19.41
C ASP A 253 -10.94 -6.95 20.26
N GLU A 254 -10.54 -5.84 19.64
CA GLU A 254 -10.10 -4.64 20.35
C GLU A 254 -11.31 -3.86 20.95
N TYR A 255 -12.40 -3.74 20.21
CA TYR A 255 -13.61 -3.10 20.70
C TYR A 255 -14.22 -3.86 21.90
N ASN A 256 -14.21 -5.20 21.87
CA ASN A 256 -14.68 -6.05 22.97
C ASN A 256 -13.84 -5.91 24.26
N LYS A 257 -12.60 -5.38 24.18
CA LYS A 257 -11.79 -4.98 25.33
C LYS A 257 -12.22 -3.62 25.88
N GLY A 258 -13.17 -2.94 25.21
CA GLY A 258 -13.66 -1.61 25.52
C GLY A 258 -12.78 -0.49 24.96
N ASN A 259 -11.87 -0.80 24.02
CA ASN A 259 -11.06 0.19 23.32
C ASN A 259 -11.89 0.98 22.30
N TYR A 260 -11.36 2.12 21.90
CA TYR A 260 -11.84 2.93 20.77
C TYR A 260 -11.05 2.54 19.54
N VAL A 261 -11.71 2.11 18.47
CA VAL A 261 -11.02 1.50 17.33
C VAL A 261 -11.28 2.28 16.06
N ILE A 262 -10.20 2.61 15.33
CA ILE A 262 -10.25 3.28 14.05
C ILE A 262 -9.32 2.55 13.09
N ALA A 263 -9.86 2.09 11.98
CA ALA A 263 -9.07 1.59 10.85
C ALA A 263 -9.20 2.55 9.68
N GLY A 264 -8.09 2.95 9.09
CA GLY A 264 -8.07 3.86 7.95
C GLY A 264 -6.94 3.57 6.99
N GLY A 265 -7.10 3.97 5.74
CA GLY A 265 -6.11 3.76 4.71
C GLY A 265 -6.71 3.51 3.35
N ASP A 266 -5.92 2.89 2.50
CA ASP A 266 -6.30 2.41 1.18
C ASP A 266 -6.88 0.99 1.27
N TRP A 267 -8.19 0.89 1.12
CA TRP A 267 -8.91 -0.38 1.19
C TRP A 267 -8.85 -1.18 -0.11
N ASN A 268 -8.51 -0.53 -1.22
CA ASN A 268 -8.63 -1.10 -2.57
C ASN A 268 -10.03 -1.69 -2.86
N GLN A 269 -11.03 -1.22 -2.12
CA GLN A 269 -12.44 -1.60 -2.18
C GLN A 269 -13.30 -0.35 -2.03
N THR A 270 -14.44 -0.32 -2.72
CA THR A 270 -15.50 0.64 -2.46
C THR A 270 -16.24 0.30 -1.17
N PHE A 271 -16.83 1.29 -0.55
CA PHE A 271 -17.51 1.14 0.72
C PHE A 271 -18.99 0.79 0.55
N PRO A 272 -19.61 0.10 1.52
CA PRO A 272 -21.06 -0.15 1.50
C PRO A 272 -21.85 1.16 1.38
N GLY A 273 -22.80 1.18 0.46
CA GLY A 273 -23.64 2.35 0.20
C GLY A 273 -23.02 3.40 -0.74
N SER A 274 -21.82 3.17 -1.29
CA SER A 274 -21.20 4.06 -2.27
C SER A 274 -22.04 4.22 -3.54
N ASP A 275 -22.14 5.44 -4.06
CA ASP A 275 -22.74 5.70 -5.38
C ASP A 275 -21.74 5.39 -6.51
N LEU A 276 -21.72 4.13 -6.94
CA LEU A 276 -20.84 3.68 -8.03
C LEU A 276 -21.14 4.34 -9.38
N THR A 277 -22.26 5.07 -9.52
CA THR A 277 -22.59 5.79 -10.75
C THR A 277 -21.87 7.12 -10.86
N ARG A 278 -21.33 7.64 -9.75
CA ARG A 278 -20.60 8.90 -9.70
C ARG A 278 -19.26 8.80 -10.43
N TYR A 279 -18.57 7.66 -10.27
CA TYR A 279 -17.31 7.36 -10.93
C TYR A 279 -17.41 6.01 -11.65
N PRO A 280 -18.10 5.96 -12.82
CA PRO A 280 -18.36 4.72 -13.52
C PRO A 280 -17.07 4.10 -14.05
N LEU A 281 -17.00 2.78 -14.04
CA LEU A 281 -15.87 2.04 -14.61
C LEU A 281 -15.82 2.24 -16.13
N VAL A 282 -14.67 2.66 -16.65
CA VAL A 282 -14.38 2.85 -18.07
C VAL A 282 -13.44 1.79 -18.63
N ASP A 283 -12.58 1.24 -17.80
CA ASP A 283 -11.70 0.12 -18.12
C ASP A 283 -12.08 -1.11 -17.28
N MET A 284 -12.40 -2.21 -17.96
CA MET A 284 -12.84 -3.45 -17.33
C MET A 284 -11.74 -4.53 -17.33
N GLU A 285 -10.57 -4.26 -17.89
CA GLU A 285 -9.49 -5.23 -18.08
C GLU A 285 -8.37 -5.10 -17.04
N THR A 286 -8.29 -3.95 -16.36
CA THR A 286 -7.26 -3.64 -15.38
C THR A 286 -7.78 -3.74 -13.93
N PHE A 287 -7.31 -2.87 -13.04
CA PHE A 287 -7.74 -2.87 -11.64
C PHE A 287 -9.24 -2.60 -11.49
N ARG A 288 -9.87 -3.38 -10.61
CA ARG A 288 -11.26 -3.17 -10.17
C ARG A 288 -11.30 -3.15 -8.66
N ALA A 289 -11.79 -2.06 -8.12
CA ALA A 289 -12.16 -2.03 -6.72
C ALA A 289 -13.29 -3.06 -6.49
N GLY A 290 -13.08 -3.99 -5.56
CA GLY A 290 -14.17 -4.80 -5.00
C GLY A 290 -15.03 -3.93 -4.09
N GLU A 291 -16.09 -4.48 -3.55
CA GLU A 291 -16.88 -3.85 -2.49
C GLU A 291 -16.57 -4.52 -1.16
N VAL A 292 -16.51 -3.75 -0.08
CA VAL A 292 -16.38 -4.29 1.27
C VAL A 292 -17.64 -5.10 1.60
N ASP A 293 -17.45 -6.34 2.06
CA ASP A 293 -18.57 -7.20 2.48
C ASP A 293 -19.18 -6.67 3.78
N GLU A 294 -20.30 -5.96 3.67
CA GLU A 294 -20.99 -5.35 4.81
C GLU A 294 -21.42 -6.34 5.90
N THR A 295 -21.56 -7.63 5.56
CA THR A 295 -21.99 -8.66 6.52
C THR A 295 -20.98 -8.93 7.63
N LEU A 296 -19.75 -8.45 7.49
CA LEU A 296 -18.69 -8.53 8.50
C LEU A 296 -18.73 -7.38 9.52
N TRP A 297 -19.62 -6.39 9.34
CA TRP A 297 -19.52 -5.07 9.97
C TRP A 297 -20.81 -4.60 10.66
N ASP A 298 -21.60 -5.47 11.25
CA ASP A 298 -22.95 -5.19 11.78
C ASP A 298 -23.05 -3.94 12.67
N GLN A 299 -22.00 -3.59 13.41
CA GLN A 299 -21.99 -2.44 14.33
C GLN A 299 -20.97 -1.36 13.97
N TRP A 300 -20.25 -1.51 12.84
CA TRP A 300 -19.20 -0.61 12.42
C TRP A 300 -19.72 0.40 11.40
N GLU A 301 -19.21 1.62 11.46
CA GLU A 301 -19.53 2.66 10.50
C GLU A 301 -18.36 2.91 9.55
N PHE A 302 -18.67 2.97 8.26
CA PHE A 302 -17.72 3.38 7.23
C PHE A 302 -17.85 4.86 6.93
N HIS A 303 -16.73 5.56 6.89
CA HIS A 303 -16.66 6.99 6.63
C HIS A 303 -15.76 7.22 5.40
N TYR A 304 -16.34 7.81 4.38
CA TYR A 304 -15.69 8.14 3.12
C TYR A 304 -16.39 9.37 2.52
N ASP A 305 -15.69 10.09 1.65
CA ASP A 305 -16.25 11.26 0.95
C ASP A 305 -16.15 11.03 -0.56
N GLU A 306 -17.31 11.05 -1.20
CA GLU A 306 -17.46 10.86 -2.66
C GLU A 306 -17.46 12.18 -3.43
N SER A 307 -17.33 13.33 -2.77
CA SER A 307 -17.35 14.65 -3.43
C SER A 307 -16.18 14.80 -4.40
N VAL A 308 -15.04 14.20 -4.07
CA VAL A 308 -13.81 14.11 -4.86
C VAL A 308 -13.37 12.65 -4.91
N PRO A 309 -12.84 12.14 -6.04
CA PRO A 309 -12.31 10.77 -6.07
C PRO A 309 -11.05 10.66 -5.21
N THR A 310 -10.94 9.56 -4.46
CA THR A 310 -9.76 9.34 -3.63
C THR A 310 -8.59 8.76 -4.42
N SER A 311 -8.85 8.05 -5.52
CA SER A 311 -7.80 7.46 -6.35
C SER A 311 -8.15 7.49 -7.84
N ARG A 312 -7.14 7.36 -8.69
CA ARG A 312 -7.28 7.21 -10.14
C ARG A 312 -6.52 6.00 -10.67
N LEU A 313 -7.00 5.43 -11.77
CA LEU A 313 -6.27 4.40 -12.50
C LEU A 313 -5.03 5.01 -13.20
N LEU A 314 -3.89 4.32 -13.09
CA LEU A 314 -2.61 4.71 -13.69
C LEU A 314 -2.41 4.15 -15.12
N ASN A 315 -3.49 3.96 -15.89
CA ASN A 315 -3.41 3.48 -17.27
C ASN A 315 -2.79 4.49 -18.25
N GLN A 316 -2.70 5.75 -17.84
CA GLN A 316 -2.11 6.88 -18.58
C GLN A 316 -1.75 8.02 -17.62
N PRO A 317 -0.89 8.99 -18.02
CA PRO A 317 -0.73 10.23 -17.29
C PRO A 317 -2.08 10.93 -17.08
N TYR A 318 -2.26 11.59 -15.94
CA TYR A 318 -3.54 12.18 -15.54
C TYR A 318 -4.00 13.29 -16.52
N GLN A 319 -5.20 13.13 -17.02
CA GLN A 319 -5.92 14.10 -17.84
C GLN A 319 -7.40 14.02 -17.47
N PRO A 320 -7.94 14.98 -16.70
CA PRO A 320 -9.31 14.87 -16.14
C PRO A 320 -10.39 14.69 -17.20
N GLU A 321 -10.24 15.32 -18.37
CA GLU A 321 -11.23 15.27 -19.46
C GLU A 321 -11.02 14.08 -20.42
N HIS A 322 -10.01 13.23 -20.17
CA HIS A 322 -9.74 12.12 -21.08
C HIS A 322 -10.74 10.97 -20.84
N PRO A 323 -11.37 10.39 -21.89
CA PRO A 323 -12.43 9.40 -21.75
C PRO A 323 -11.98 8.06 -21.13
N LYS A 324 -10.67 7.84 -20.95
CA LYS A 324 -10.11 6.66 -20.26
C LYS A 324 -9.70 6.95 -18.82
N THR A 325 -9.85 8.18 -18.36
CA THR A 325 -9.57 8.50 -16.95
C THR A 325 -10.64 7.82 -16.09
N GLN A 326 -10.19 6.98 -15.19
CA GLN A 326 -11.04 6.24 -14.28
C GLN A 326 -10.70 6.62 -12.85
N TYR A 327 -11.73 6.86 -12.06
CA TYR A 327 -11.63 7.28 -10.68
C TYR A 327 -12.23 6.23 -9.74
N TYR A 328 -11.80 6.30 -8.48
CA TYR A 328 -12.28 5.45 -7.40
C TYR A 328 -12.47 6.24 -6.11
N VAL A 329 -13.32 5.73 -5.22
CA VAL A 329 -13.39 6.09 -3.80
C VAL A 329 -13.09 4.82 -3.03
N ILE A 330 -11.81 4.66 -2.65
CA ILE A 330 -11.26 3.44 -2.04
C ILE A 330 -10.42 3.72 -0.79
N ASP A 331 -10.26 5.00 -0.45
CA ASP A 331 -9.62 5.46 0.78
C ASP A 331 -10.69 5.99 1.75
N GLY A 332 -10.58 5.62 3.02
CA GLY A 332 -11.56 6.00 4.03
C GLY A 332 -11.27 5.33 5.37
N PHE A 333 -12.26 5.37 6.25
CA PHE A 333 -12.15 4.89 7.63
C PHE A 333 -13.31 3.99 8.01
N ALA A 334 -13.06 3.08 8.96
CA ALA A 334 -14.06 2.37 9.71
C ALA A 334 -13.86 2.65 11.21
N THR A 335 -14.94 2.91 11.96
CA THR A 335 -14.87 3.26 13.37
C THR A 335 -15.77 2.40 14.23
N SER A 336 -15.35 2.19 15.49
CA SER A 336 -16.20 1.54 16.50
C SER A 336 -17.32 2.48 16.97
N PRO A 337 -18.45 1.94 17.50
CA PRO A 337 -19.62 2.73 17.91
C PRO A 337 -19.34 3.79 18.98
N ASN A 338 -18.26 3.66 19.77
CA ASN A 338 -17.82 4.62 20.77
C ASN A 338 -16.94 5.76 20.22
N VAL A 339 -16.76 5.82 18.90
CA VAL A 339 -16.08 6.91 18.19
C VAL A 339 -17.11 7.69 17.37
N GLN A 340 -17.32 8.96 17.71
CA GLN A 340 -18.19 9.86 16.95
C GLN A 340 -17.37 10.52 15.83
N VAL A 341 -17.85 10.45 14.60
CA VAL A 341 -17.30 11.17 13.47
C VAL A 341 -18.06 12.47 13.27
N GLU A 342 -17.36 13.59 13.30
CA GLU A 342 -17.93 14.93 13.15
C GLU A 342 -17.88 15.40 11.69
N GLU A 343 -16.80 15.03 10.96
CA GLU A 343 -16.59 15.49 9.61
C GLU A 343 -15.62 14.56 8.87
N ILE A 344 -15.84 14.34 7.59
CA ILE A 344 -14.91 13.67 6.69
C ILE A 344 -14.82 14.43 5.37
N LEU A 345 -13.62 14.56 4.81
CA LEU A 345 -13.34 15.29 3.57
C LEU A 345 -12.25 14.59 2.78
N THR A 346 -12.43 14.47 1.47
CA THR A 346 -11.34 14.18 0.53
C THR A 346 -10.75 15.50 0.04
N ILE A 347 -9.45 15.69 0.19
CA ILE A 347 -8.76 16.93 -0.15
C ILE A 347 -8.22 16.80 -1.57
N ASP A 348 -8.84 17.49 -2.51
CA ASP A 348 -8.44 17.44 -3.91
C ASP A 348 -7.05 18.06 -4.13
N GLN A 349 -6.08 17.22 -4.47
CA GLN A 349 -4.73 17.60 -4.89
C GLN A 349 -4.56 17.52 -6.41
N GLU A 350 -5.67 17.32 -7.16
CA GLU A 350 -5.64 17.09 -8.62
C GLU A 350 -4.64 15.98 -9.02
N PHE A 351 -4.43 15.00 -8.12
CA PHE A 351 -3.44 13.92 -8.28
C PHE A 351 -2.02 14.42 -8.63
N GLN A 352 -1.67 15.63 -8.14
CA GLN A 352 -0.44 16.31 -8.51
C GLN A 352 0.81 15.51 -8.13
N PHE A 353 0.82 14.89 -6.94
CA PHE A 353 2.01 14.27 -6.33
C PHE A 353 1.84 12.77 -6.06
N SER A 354 0.61 12.26 -6.08
CA SER A 354 0.25 10.84 -5.94
C SER A 354 -0.94 10.54 -6.84
N ASP A 355 -1.21 9.27 -7.10
CA ASP A 355 -2.43 8.76 -7.73
C ASP A 355 -3.60 8.64 -6.75
N HIS A 356 -3.38 9.05 -5.50
CA HIS A 356 -4.41 9.22 -4.48
C HIS A 356 -4.51 10.67 -4.01
N ASN A 357 -5.70 11.02 -3.50
CA ASN A 357 -5.98 12.24 -2.77
C ASN A 357 -6.08 11.94 -1.28
N PRO A 358 -5.58 12.81 -0.38
CA PRO A 358 -5.67 12.58 1.07
C PRO A 358 -7.12 12.64 1.55
N VAL A 359 -7.47 11.75 2.48
CA VAL A 359 -8.76 11.74 3.19
C VAL A 359 -8.55 12.16 4.63
N TRP A 360 -9.24 13.20 5.05
CA TRP A 360 -9.17 13.78 6.39
C TRP A 360 -10.49 13.51 7.14
N ILE A 361 -10.37 13.18 8.42
CA ILE A 361 -11.51 12.94 9.30
C ILE A 361 -11.33 13.65 10.64
N ARG A 362 -12.41 14.16 11.22
CA ARG A 362 -12.46 14.67 12.59
C ARG A 362 -13.37 13.79 13.43
N ILE A 363 -12.83 13.32 14.54
CA ILE A 363 -13.49 12.39 15.44
C ILE A 363 -13.49 12.91 16.87
N ARG A 364 -14.36 12.29 17.69
CA ARG A 364 -14.40 12.46 19.14
C ARG A 364 -14.65 11.12 19.83
N LEU A 365 -13.92 10.84 20.89
CA LEU A 365 -14.14 9.63 21.72
C LEU A 365 -15.28 9.88 22.68
N LEU A 366 -16.31 9.03 22.65
CA LEU A 366 -17.50 9.17 23.50
C LEU A 366 -17.28 8.55 24.89
N ASN A 367 -17.80 9.20 25.93
CA ASN A 367 -17.88 8.58 27.25
C ASN A 367 -18.89 7.43 27.30
N ASP A 368 -18.66 6.45 28.18
CA ASP A 368 -19.53 5.27 28.37
C ASP A 368 -21.03 5.61 28.63
N GLU A 369 -21.32 6.83 29.05
CA GLU A 369 -22.71 7.30 29.27
C GLU A 369 -23.45 7.68 27.97
N LYS A 370 -22.73 7.74 26.84
CA LYS A 370 -23.25 8.21 25.55
C LYS A 370 -23.27 7.13 24.46
N VAL A 371 -22.72 5.96 24.72
CA VAL A 371 -22.66 4.80 23.79
C VAL A 371 -23.95 3.97 23.87
#